data_d47e5674d2683222be01e4f88424a2ad
#
_entry.id   d47e5674d2683222be01e4f88424a2ad
#
_cell.length_a   1.000
_cell.length_b   1.000
_cell.length_c   1.000
_cell.angle_alpha   90.00
_cell.angle_beta   90.00
_cell.angle_gamma   90.00
#
_symmetry.space_group_name_H-M   'P 1'
#
loop_
_entity.id
_entity.type
_entity.pdbx_description
1 polymer ?
#
loop_
_entity_poly.entity_id
_entity_poly.type
_entity_poly.pdbx_seq_one_letter_code
_entity_poly.pdbx_strand_id
1 'polypeptide(L)'
;MKIVIAAFIWGCISAVSLPVGAIIGLWSSPTRKITSALMAFGGGALLFALTIELFAHSLQSAHTGHDILIILATMIGAILGGFLFEFLNQLLNNRGAFLRKASLIKKHILKTKRGRARKMIQALSKIKLLQGLPPEEVVQLIPHVKTARFSAGETIFREGDIASKLYFIVEGRVQVIRGSDTDSKFIAELGEGDTFGEIALISDQPRTATVRAITDIEVCSIHKIEFEHLIKQSPAIRDASNKMVKERLYDIQEKDKTLVGKAEIWEENARINLDRLSIPVTESDLNQEVKKHTGGGAALAIWLGIALDGIPESLIIGMLVVIAAESATTMSLAFIAGVFLANLPEAMSSAVTMKRQGSSLGKVFWMWMSLCVMTGIGALVGALAFPAHPEGALQYFIFGIEGLAAGAMLTMIAETMLPEAFEHGGGTIVGLSTLIGFLAALGIKVISLY
;
A
#
# COMPACT_ATOMS: atom_id res chain seq x y z
N MET A 1 13.40 -5.79 41.71
CA MET A 1 14.19 -4.68 41.11
C MET A 1 15.29 -5.16 40.13
N LYS A 2 16.14 -6.14 40.48
CA LYS A 2 17.21 -6.64 39.56
C LYS A 2 16.65 -7.22 38.25
N ILE A 3 15.55 -8.02 38.31
CA ILE A 3 14.92 -8.64 37.13
C ILE A 3 14.38 -7.60 36.16
N VAL A 4 13.73 -6.55 36.69
CA VAL A 4 13.14 -5.47 35.88
C VAL A 4 14.23 -4.66 35.16
N ILE A 5 15.35 -4.40 35.83
CA ILE A 5 16.52 -3.75 35.22
C ILE A 5 17.12 -4.66 34.15
N ALA A 6 17.23 -5.96 34.40
CA ALA A 6 17.72 -6.91 33.42
C ALA A 6 16.82 -6.94 32.20
N ALA A 7 15.49 -6.90 32.36
CA ALA A 7 14.54 -6.84 31.24
C ALA A 7 14.74 -5.59 30.37
N PHE A 8 14.91 -4.43 31.00
CA PHE A 8 15.25 -3.19 30.28
C PHE A 8 16.52 -3.33 29.44
N ILE A 9 17.58 -3.89 30.06
CA ILE A 9 18.88 -4.07 29.39
C ILE A 9 18.74 -5.03 28.20
N TRP A 10 18.07 -6.16 28.38
CA TRP A 10 17.85 -7.14 27.30
C TRP A 10 16.97 -6.58 26.18
N GLY A 11 15.96 -5.77 26.51
CA GLY A 11 15.17 -5.04 25.52
C GLY A 11 16.03 -4.06 24.72
N CYS A 12 16.91 -3.30 25.36
CA CYS A 12 17.84 -2.43 24.65
C CYS A 12 18.84 -3.21 23.80
N ILE A 13 19.37 -4.35 24.28
CA ILE A 13 20.32 -5.19 23.53
C ILE A 13 19.65 -5.73 22.25
N SER A 14 18.42 -6.21 22.33
CA SER A 14 17.70 -6.71 21.15
C SER A 14 17.46 -5.61 20.10
N ALA A 15 17.21 -4.38 20.55
CA ALA A 15 16.86 -3.26 19.69
C ALA A 15 18.07 -2.36 19.31
N VAL A 16 19.28 -2.62 19.81
CA VAL A 16 20.47 -1.85 19.39
C VAL A 16 20.76 -2.01 17.89
N SER A 17 20.25 -3.08 17.28
CA SER A 17 20.25 -3.28 15.82
C SER A 17 19.57 -2.15 15.04
N LEU A 18 18.62 -1.42 15.65
CA LEU A 18 17.92 -0.31 15.01
C LEU A 18 18.85 0.87 14.72
N PRO A 19 19.52 1.50 15.72
CA PRO A 19 20.47 2.57 15.43
C PRO A 19 21.68 2.08 14.62
N VAL A 20 22.16 0.85 14.84
CA VAL A 20 23.25 0.25 14.05
C VAL A 20 22.83 0.07 12.60
N GLY A 21 21.66 -0.51 12.35
CA GLY A 21 21.09 -0.68 11.00
C GLY A 21 20.91 0.64 10.29
N ALA A 22 20.39 1.66 11.00
CA ALA A 22 20.27 3.00 10.44
C ALA A 22 21.61 3.59 9.99
N ILE A 23 22.66 3.47 10.80
CA ILE A 23 24.02 3.93 10.44
C ILE A 23 24.54 3.17 9.22
N ILE A 24 24.43 1.84 9.22
CA ILE A 24 24.87 1.01 8.09
C ILE A 24 24.11 1.39 6.82
N GLY A 25 22.78 1.53 6.88
CA GLY A 25 21.94 1.90 5.75
C GLY A 25 22.34 3.27 5.17
N LEU A 26 22.59 4.25 6.02
CA LEU A 26 22.96 5.61 5.62
C LEU A 26 24.35 5.70 5.02
N TRP A 27 25.27 4.85 5.45
CA TRP A 27 26.68 4.90 5.06
C TRP A 27 27.01 3.98 3.89
N SER A 28 26.55 2.72 3.91
CA SER A 28 26.90 1.73 2.89
C SER A 28 25.88 1.61 1.76
N SER A 29 24.63 2.08 1.95
CA SER A 29 23.53 1.95 0.98
C SER A 29 23.49 0.54 0.35
N PRO A 30 23.29 -0.52 1.13
CA PRO A 30 23.40 -1.90 0.66
C PRO A 30 22.45 -2.19 -0.49
N THR A 31 22.81 -3.15 -1.34
CA THR A 31 21.96 -3.53 -2.46
C THR A 31 20.63 -4.11 -1.96
N ARG A 32 19.57 -3.90 -2.71
CA ARG A 32 18.23 -4.41 -2.38
C ARG A 32 18.21 -5.92 -2.12
N LYS A 33 19.03 -6.70 -2.87
CA LYS A 33 19.16 -8.15 -2.68
C LYS A 33 19.74 -8.52 -1.32
N ILE A 34 20.78 -7.81 -0.86
CA ILE A 34 21.37 -8.05 0.46
C ILE A 34 20.38 -7.72 1.56
N THR A 35 19.71 -6.56 1.47
CA THR A 35 18.69 -6.18 2.46
C THR A 35 17.56 -7.19 2.52
N SER A 36 17.10 -7.71 1.37
CA SER A 36 16.06 -8.75 1.29
C SER A 36 16.51 -10.06 1.91
N ALA A 37 17.74 -10.50 1.65
CA ALA A 37 18.30 -11.72 2.24
C ALA A 37 18.39 -11.62 3.76
N LEU A 38 18.86 -10.47 4.28
CA LEU A 38 18.94 -10.21 5.72
C LEU A 38 17.55 -10.14 6.36
N MET A 39 16.58 -9.51 5.70
CA MET A 39 15.20 -9.43 6.17
C MET A 39 14.55 -10.82 6.23
N ALA A 40 14.74 -11.63 5.21
CA ALA A 40 14.26 -13.01 5.17
C ALA A 40 14.92 -13.87 6.24
N PHE A 41 16.22 -13.71 6.46
CA PHE A 41 16.96 -14.37 7.52
C PHE A 41 16.41 -14.02 8.91
N GLY A 42 16.22 -12.73 9.20
CA GLY A 42 15.60 -12.27 10.44
C GLY A 42 14.18 -12.79 10.64
N GLY A 43 13.36 -12.77 9.57
CA GLY A 43 12.02 -13.35 9.58
C GLY A 43 12.02 -14.84 9.90
N GLY A 44 12.95 -15.61 9.34
CA GLY A 44 13.14 -17.03 9.66
C GLY A 44 13.52 -17.27 11.12
N ALA A 45 14.44 -16.47 11.66
CA ALA A 45 14.84 -16.55 13.07
C ALA A 45 13.66 -16.21 14.01
N LEU A 46 12.86 -15.19 13.68
CA LEU A 46 11.66 -14.87 14.46
C LEU A 46 10.59 -15.95 14.36
N LEU A 47 10.39 -16.58 13.21
CA LEU A 47 9.45 -17.70 13.06
C LEU A 47 9.84 -18.87 13.99
N PHE A 48 11.14 -19.20 14.06
CA PHE A 48 11.62 -20.18 15.03
C PHE A 48 11.31 -19.77 16.46
N ALA A 49 11.64 -18.53 16.81
CA ALA A 49 11.45 -18.01 18.16
C ALA A 49 9.96 -18.03 18.57
N LEU A 50 9.06 -17.61 17.70
CA LEU A 50 7.61 -17.65 17.93
C LEU A 50 7.10 -19.08 18.17
N THR A 51 7.53 -20.02 17.34
CA THR A 51 7.05 -21.41 17.43
C THR A 51 7.53 -22.10 18.71
N ILE A 52 8.78 -21.88 19.09
CA ILE A 52 9.42 -22.59 20.20
C ILE A 52 9.27 -21.86 21.55
N GLU A 53 9.39 -20.53 21.55
CA GLU A 53 9.37 -19.79 22.83
C GLU A 53 7.94 -19.43 23.27
N LEU A 54 6.99 -19.29 22.35
CA LEU A 54 5.62 -18.89 22.66
C LEU A 54 4.62 -20.02 22.48
N PHE A 55 4.43 -20.54 21.29
CA PHE A 55 3.41 -21.57 21.07
C PHE A 55 3.78 -22.92 21.71
N ALA A 56 5.05 -23.33 21.67
CA ALA A 56 5.45 -24.56 22.35
C ALA A 56 5.40 -24.44 23.88
N HIS A 57 5.66 -23.24 24.44
CA HIS A 57 5.50 -22.96 25.86
C HIS A 57 4.04 -23.16 26.32
N SER A 58 3.08 -22.61 25.59
CA SER A 58 1.66 -22.81 25.86
C SER A 58 1.25 -24.29 25.78
N LEU A 59 1.76 -24.99 24.76
CA LEU A 59 1.48 -26.42 24.56
C LEU A 59 2.06 -27.28 25.70
N GLN A 60 3.29 -26.99 26.13
CA GLN A 60 3.94 -27.69 27.23
C GLN A 60 3.21 -27.43 28.57
N SER A 61 2.82 -26.19 28.83
CA SER A 61 2.05 -25.82 30.03
C SER A 61 0.68 -26.49 30.07
N ALA A 62 0.01 -26.58 28.94
CA ALA A 62 -1.27 -27.28 28.83
C ALA A 62 -1.12 -28.81 29.06
N HIS A 63 -0.07 -29.42 28.52
CA HIS A 63 0.18 -30.84 28.67
C HIS A 63 0.51 -31.22 30.12
N THR A 64 1.34 -30.45 30.81
CA THR A 64 1.70 -30.68 32.21
C THR A 64 0.55 -30.46 33.15
N GLY A 65 -0.31 -29.46 32.90
CA GLY A 65 -1.49 -29.14 33.70
C GLY A 65 -2.77 -29.88 33.32
N HIS A 66 -2.77 -30.66 32.24
CA HIS A 66 -3.97 -31.28 31.62
C HIS A 66 -5.08 -30.26 31.36
N ASP A 67 -4.72 -29.04 30.98
CA ASP A 67 -5.62 -27.90 30.83
C ASP A 67 -5.65 -27.37 29.39
N ILE A 68 -6.65 -27.81 28.62
CA ILE A 68 -6.87 -27.38 27.24
C ILE A 68 -7.24 -25.90 27.12
N LEU A 69 -7.74 -25.27 28.21
CA LEU A 69 -8.14 -23.87 28.19
C LEU A 69 -6.95 -22.93 27.97
N ILE A 70 -5.74 -23.34 28.36
CA ILE A 70 -4.49 -22.63 28.07
C ILE A 70 -4.31 -22.48 26.56
N ILE A 71 -4.45 -23.58 25.81
CA ILE A 71 -4.31 -23.59 24.36
C ILE A 71 -5.39 -22.72 23.73
N LEU A 72 -6.64 -22.85 24.17
CA LEU A 72 -7.74 -22.04 23.67
C LEU A 72 -7.52 -20.54 23.94
N ALA A 73 -7.05 -20.17 25.12
CA ALA A 73 -6.72 -18.80 25.47
C ALA A 73 -5.61 -18.24 24.54
N THR A 74 -4.54 -19.02 24.33
CA THR A 74 -3.45 -18.64 23.39
C THR A 74 -3.96 -18.51 21.95
N MET A 75 -4.79 -19.43 21.46
CA MET A 75 -5.35 -19.36 20.11
C MET A 75 -6.26 -18.14 19.90
N ILE A 76 -7.16 -17.88 20.86
CA ILE A 76 -8.03 -16.71 20.81
C ILE A 76 -7.18 -15.43 20.87
N GLY A 77 -6.20 -15.39 21.77
CA GLY A 77 -5.24 -14.29 21.85
C GLY A 77 -4.53 -14.05 20.53
N ALA A 78 -4.02 -15.10 19.88
CA ALA A 78 -3.31 -15.00 18.60
C ALA A 78 -4.19 -14.44 17.47
N ILE A 79 -5.45 -14.89 17.39
CA ILE A 79 -6.41 -14.36 16.43
C ILE A 79 -6.66 -12.87 16.70
N LEU A 80 -6.92 -12.50 17.94
CA LEU A 80 -7.15 -11.10 18.32
C LEU A 80 -5.91 -10.24 18.06
N GLY A 81 -4.72 -10.76 18.34
CA GLY A 81 -3.46 -10.08 18.09
C GLY A 81 -3.21 -9.80 16.61
N GLY A 82 -3.47 -10.78 15.74
CA GLY A 82 -3.39 -10.62 14.30
C GLY A 82 -4.34 -9.53 13.79
N PHE A 83 -5.61 -9.57 14.21
CA PHE A 83 -6.60 -8.53 13.84
C PHE A 83 -6.23 -7.15 14.38
N LEU A 84 -5.78 -7.07 15.62
CA LEU A 84 -5.36 -5.81 16.24
C LEU A 84 -4.17 -5.21 15.49
N PHE A 85 -3.17 -6.03 15.17
CA PHE A 85 -2.01 -5.60 14.40
C PHE A 85 -2.43 -5.06 13.02
N GLU A 86 -3.25 -5.79 12.28
CA GLU A 86 -3.72 -5.36 10.96
C GLU A 86 -4.52 -4.06 11.03
N PHE A 87 -5.41 -3.93 12.01
CA PHE A 87 -6.17 -2.70 12.22
C PHE A 87 -5.26 -1.50 12.48
N LEU A 88 -4.31 -1.62 13.41
CA LEU A 88 -3.37 -0.55 13.75
C LEU A 88 -2.42 -0.24 12.57
N ASN A 89 -1.95 -1.28 11.88
CA ASN A 89 -1.11 -1.15 10.69
C ASN A 89 -1.84 -0.38 9.57
N GLN A 90 -3.12 -0.69 9.30
CA GLN A 90 -3.93 0.05 8.34
C GLN A 90 -4.14 1.51 8.75
N LEU A 91 -4.43 1.75 10.04
CA LEU A 91 -4.62 3.11 10.57
C LEU A 91 -3.35 3.97 10.38
N LEU A 92 -2.18 3.42 10.69
CA LEU A 92 -0.90 4.10 10.53
C LEU A 92 -0.53 4.26 9.05
N ASN A 93 -0.76 3.25 8.22
CA ASN A 93 -0.50 3.32 6.78
C ASN A 93 -1.35 4.42 6.11
N ASN A 94 -2.59 4.64 6.52
CA ASN A 94 -3.42 5.75 6.03
C ASN A 94 -2.85 7.13 6.41
N ARG A 95 -1.99 7.20 7.42
CA ARG A 95 -1.29 8.43 7.87
C ARG A 95 0.15 8.56 7.36
N GLY A 96 0.57 7.69 6.43
CA GLY A 96 1.89 7.77 5.77
C GLY A 96 2.92 6.74 6.23
N ALA A 97 2.60 5.86 7.19
CA ALA A 97 3.54 4.80 7.64
C ALA A 97 3.88 3.79 6.53
N PHE A 98 3.08 3.72 5.46
CA PHE A 98 3.38 2.92 4.26
C PHE A 98 4.73 3.30 3.61
N LEU A 99 5.24 4.51 3.88
CA LEU A 99 6.54 4.97 3.36
C LEU A 99 7.75 4.25 3.97
N ARG A 100 7.55 3.48 5.05
CA ARG A 100 8.61 2.72 5.71
C ARG A 100 9.16 1.58 4.84
N LYS A 101 8.31 0.97 3.99
CA LYS A 101 8.64 -0.21 3.20
C LYS A 101 8.26 -0.03 1.72
N ALA A 102 9.15 -0.43 0.81
CA ALA A 102 8.92 -0.28 -0.63
C ALA A 102 7.69 -1.07 -1.12
N SER A 103 7.45 -2.25 -0.57
CA SER A 103 6.25 -3.07 -0.85
C SER A 103 4.96 -2.35 -0.49
N LEU A 104 4.92 -1.67 0.66
CA LEU A 104 3.76 -0.90 1.10
C LEU A 104 3.53 0.33 0.22
N ILE A 105 4.60 1.03 -0.18
CA ILE A 105 4.51 2.15 -1.14
C ILE A 105 3.90 1.67 -2.46
N LYS A 106 4.38 0.55 -2.99
CA LYS A 106 3.86 -0.04 -4.22
C LYS A 106 2.39 -0.46 -4.10
N LYS A 107 2.01 -1.12 -2.99
CA LYS A 107 0.61 -1.47 -2.68
C LYS A 107 -0.27 -0.22 -2.63
N HIS A 108 0.20 0.87 -2.01
CA HIS A 108 -0.50 2.15 -1.95
C HIS A 108 -0.69 2.78 -3.34
N ILE A 109 0.38 2.84 -4.15
CA ILE A 109 0.33 3.36 -5.52
C ILE A 109 -0.65 2.53 -6.37
N LEU A 110 -0.57 1.20 -6.31
CA LEU A 110 -1.49 0.30 -7.02
C LEU A 110 -2.94 0.54 -6.63
N LYS A 111 -3.23 0.64 -5.32
CA LYS A 111 -4.58 0.95 -4.81
C LYS A 111 -5.08 2.29 -5.34
N THR A 112 -4.23 3.31 -5.34
CA THR A 112 -4.56 4.65 -5.85
C THR A 112 -4.77 4.65 -7.37
N LYS A 113 -3.88 4.00 -8.13
CA LYS A 113 -4.01 3.86 -9.60
C LYS A 113 -5.29 3.09 -9.97
N ARG A 114 -5.58 1.96 -9.30
CA ARG A 114 -6.82 1.19 -9.52
C ARG A 114 -8.07 1.99 -9.15
N GLY A 115 -8.03 2.74 -8.04
CA GLY A 115 -9.14 3.60 -7.64
C GLY A 115 -9.42 4.70 -8.66
N ARG A 116 -8.38 5.34 -9.22
CA ARG A 116 -8.53 6.32 -10.31
C ARG A 116 -9.06 5.67 -11.58
N ALA A 117 -8.52 4.52 -11.96
CA ALA A 117 -8.97 3.79 -13.14
C ALA A 117 -10.44 3.36 -13.03
N ARG A 118 -10.89 2.87 -11.87
CA ARG A 118 -12.32 2.54 -11.64
C ARG A 118 -13.24 3.76 -11.78
N LYS A 119 -12.86 4.91 -11.20
CA LYS A 119 -13.61 6.16 -11.38
C LYS A 119 -13.65 6.59 -12.85
N MET A 120 -12.53 6.42 -13.56
CA MET A 120 -12.44 6.73 -14.99
C MET A 120 -13.34 5.80 -15.81
N ILE A 121 -13.36 4.49 -15.54
CA ILE A 121 -14.28 3.54 -16.19
C ILE A 121 -15.72 3.95 -15.97
N GLN A 122 -16.10 4.30 -14.74
CA GLN A 122 -17.44 4.77 -14.43
C GLN A 122 -17.81 6.05 -15.20
N ALA A 123 -16.85 6.99 -15.34
CA ALA A 123 -17.07 8.18 -16.16
C ALA A 123 -17.19 7.84 -17.65
N LEU A 124 -16.34 6.95 -18.16
CA LEU A 124 -16.32 6.52 -19.56
C LEU A 124 -17.53 5.66 -19.94
N SER A 125 -18.10 4.88 -19.00
CA SER A 125 -19.30 4.05 -19.25
C SER A 125 -20.54 4.86 -19.67
N LYS A 126 -20.59 6.11 -19.28
CA LYS A 126 -21.66 7.05 -19.64
C LYS A 126 -21.54 7.57 -21.08
N ILE A 127 -20.41 7.36 -21.74
CA ILE A 127 -20.09 7.91 -23.06
C ILE A 127 -20.61 6.99 -24.15
N LYS A 128 -21.59 7.46 -24.91
CA LYS A 128 -22.26 6.71 -25.97
C LYS A 128 -21.28 6.11 -26.99
N LEU A 129 -20.24 6.85 -27.36
CA LEU A 129 -19.20 6.37 -28.28
C LEU A 129 -18.49 5.12 -27.77
N LEU A 130 -18.21 5.05 -26.46
CA LEU A 130 -17.40 4.00 -25.87
C LEU A 130 -18.21 2.76 -25.52
N GLN A 131 -19.53 2.87 -25.40
CA GLN A 131 -20.43 1.73 -25.11
C GLN A 131 -20.46 0.68 -26.23
N GLY A 132 -20.05 1.05 -27.44
CA GLY A 132 -19.91 0.13 -28.58
C GLY A 132 -18.57 -0.57 -28.68
N LEU A 133 -17.59 -0.25 -27.80
CA LEU A 133 -16.24 -0.82 -27.87
C LEU A 133 -16.11 -2.06 -26.99
N PRO A 134 -15.23 -3.01 -27.39
CA PRO A 134 -14.84 -4.10 -26.50
C PRO A 134 -14.23 -3.57 -25.21
N PRO A 135 -14.55 -4.16 -24.03
CA PRO A 135 -14.06 -3.70 -22.74
C PRO A 135 -12.53 -3.64 -22.63
N GLU A 136 -11.84 -4.55 -23.34
CA GLU A 136 -10.38 -4.62 -23.39
C GLU A 136 -9.77 -3.35 -24.02
N GLU A 137 -10.39 -2.80 -25.02
CA GLU A 137 -9.93 -1.62 -25.73
C GLU A 137 -10.15 -0.35 -24.94
N VAL A 138 -11.24 -0.30 -24.16
CA VAL A 138 -11.51 0.84 -23.30
C VAL A 138 -10.50 0.95 -22.16
N VAL A 139 -10.04 -0.17 -21.63
CA VAL A 139 -9.00 -0.16 -20.58
C VAL A 139 -7.69 0.43 -21.12
N GLN A 140 -7.37 0.25 -22.40
CA GLN A 140 -6.22 0.86 -23.04
C GLN A 140 -6.34 2.38 -23.17
N LEU A 141 -7.56 2.94 -23.20
CA LEU A 141 -7.79 4.39 -23.22
C LEU A 141 -7.45 5.08 -21.89
N ILE A 142 -7.62 4.38 -20.75
CA ILE A 142 -7.52 4.96 -19.40
C ILE A 142 -6.22 5.74 -19.16
N PRO A 143 -5.02 5.25 -19.53
CA PRO A 143 -3.77 5.98 -19.33
C PRO A 143 -3.71 7.32 -20.09
N HIS A 144 -4.45 7.44 -21.18
CA HIS A 144 -4.41 8.58 -22.10
C HIS A 144 -5.50 9.63 -21.83
N VAL A 145 -6.47 9.30 -20.95
CA VAL A 145 -7.59 10.19 -20.58
C VAL A 145 -7.18 11.09 -19.43
N LYS A 146 -7.43 12.39 -19.61
CA LYS A 146 -7.26 13.42 -18.57
C LYS A 146 -8.59 14.05 -18.22
N THR A 147 -8.84 14.26 -16.93
CA THR A 147 -10.02 14.98 -16.45
C THR A 147 -9.74 16.48 -16.39
N ALA A 148 -10.68 17.29 -16.80
CA ALA A 148 -10.65 18.74 -16.66
C ALA A 148 -12.02 19.26 -16.18
N ARG A 149 -12.04 20.40 -15.52
CA ARG A 149 -13.24 21.08 -15.06
C ARG A 149 -13.26 22.51 -15.59
N PHE A 150 -14.44 22.97 -15.96
CA PHE A 150 -14.68 24.34 -16.41
C PHE A 150 -15.89 24.87 -15.66
N SER A 151 -15.84 26.17 -15.32
CA SER A 151 -16.94 26.83 -14.64
C SER A 151 -18.05 27.27 -15.63
N ALA A 152 -19.25 27.43 -15.13
CA ALA A 152 -20.37 28.00 -15.92
C ALA A 152 -19.96 29.31 -16.61
N GLY A 153 -20.23 29.41 -17.91
CA GLY A 153 -19.86 30.53 -18.76
C GLY A 153 -18.45 30.49 -19.36
N GLU A 154 -17.59 29.57 -18.91
CA GLU A 154 -16.22 29.42 -19.41
C GLU A 154 -16.21 28.85 -20.84
N THR A 155 -15.35 29.40 -21.71
CA THR A 155 -15.16 28.90 -23.06
C THR A 155 -14.06 27.85 -23.08
N ILE A 156 -14.40 26.64 -23.55
CA ILE A 156 -13.48 25.49 -23.58
C ILE A 156 -12.54 25.63 -24.78
N PHE A 157 -13.06 26.00 -25.93
CA PHE A 157 -12.30 26.39 -27.12
C PHE A 157 -13.18 27.25 -28.02
N ARG A 158 -12.53 27.98 -28.94
CA ARG A 158 -13.19 28.89 -29.90
C ARG A 158 -13.17 28.30 -31.30
N GLU A 159 -14.13 28.73 -32.14
CA GLU A 159 -14.09 28.49 -33.59
C GLU A 159 -12.77 29.03 -34.16
N GLY A 160 -12.12 28.22 -35.02
CA GLY A 160 -10.80 28.52 -35.60
C GLY A 160 -9.60 28.07 -34.77
N ASP A 161 -9.76 27.70 -33.50
CA ASP A 161 -8.65 27.17 -32.69
C ASP A 161 -8.08 25.89 -33.29
N ILE A 162 -6.79 25.59 -32.99
CA ILE A 162 -6.15 24.34 -33.38
C ILE A 162 -6.77 23.20 -32.58
N ALA A 163 -7.23 22.16 -33.27
CA ALA A 163 -7.82 21.00 -32.67
C ALA A 163 -6.75 20.06 -32.07
N SER A 164 -6.58 20.09 -30.75
CA SER A 164 -5.57 19.28 -30.06
C SER A 164 -6.15 18.19 -29.17
N LYS A 165 -7.46 18.22 -28.85
CA LYS A 165 -8.12 17.31 -27.90
C LYS A 165 -9.55 16.99 -28.35
N LEU A 166 -9.97 15.76 -28.02
CA LEU A 166 -11.35 15.30 -28.00
C LEU A 166 -11.87 15.38 -26.55
N TYR A 167 -13.11 15.78 -26.35
CA TYR A 167 -13.71 15.92 -25.04
C TYR A 167 -14.96 15.05 -24.90
N PHE A 168 -15.13 14.47 -23.72
CA PHE A 168 -16.29 13.67 -23.31
C PHE A 168 -16.92 14.31 -22.09
N ILE A 169 -18.23 14.58 -22.10
CA ILE A 169 -18.94 15.19 -20.99
C ILE A 169 -19.26 14.10 -19.94
N VAL A 170 -18.70 14.24 -18.75
CA VAL A 170 -18.96 13.37 -17.62
C VAL A 170 -20.13 13.89 -16.79
N GLU A 171 -20.18 15.23 -16.61
CA GLU A 171 -21.20 15.92 -15.85
C GLU A 171 -21.35 17.36 -16.38
N GLY A 172 -22.56 17.87 -16.36
CA GLY A 172 -22.88 19.23 -16.80
C GLY A 172 -23.28 19.33 -18.27
N ARG A 173 -23.36 20.57 -18.78
CA ARG A 173 -23.87 20.88 -20.13
C ARG A 173 -23.04 21.97 -20.79
N VAL A 174 -22.88 21.89 -22.11
CA VAL A 174 -22.24 22.90 -22.94
C VAL A 174 -23.14 23.31 -24.06
N GLN A 175 -22.97 24.54 -24.54
CA GLN A 175 -23.52 25.03 -25.79
C GLN A 175 -22.47 25.08 -26.88
N VAL A 176 -22.85 24.68 -28.07
CA VAL A 176 -22.09 24.83 -29.29
C VAL A 176 -22.62 25.98 -30.08
N ILE A 177 -21.78 26.98 -30.32
CA ILE A 177 -22.16 28.22 -31.03
C ILE A 177 -21.20 28.47 -32.19
N ARG A 178 -21.69 29.05 -33.28
CA ARG A 178 -20.90 29.39 -34.46
C ARG A 178 -21.00 30.86 -34.77
N GLY A 179 -19.91 31.50 -35.17
CA GLY A 179 -19.83 32.92 -35.46
C GLY A 179 -19.15 33.73 -34.37
N SER A 180 -19.06 35.04 -34.56
CA SER A 180 -18.45 35.98 -33.61
C SER A 180 -19.35 36.23 -32.39
N ASP A 181 -18.77 36.74 -31.29
CA ASP A 181 -19.51 37.08 -30.06
C ASP A 181 -20.71 38.00 -30.26
N THR A 182 -20.74 38.79 -31.36
CA THR A 182 -21.82 39.73 -31.71
C THR A 182 -22.89 39.14 -32.64
N ASP A 183 -22.54 38.04 -33.37
CA ASP A 183 -23.48 37.38 -34.30
C ASP A 183 -23.31 35.83 -34.20
N SER A 184 -23.55 35.34 -32.99
CA SER A 184 -23.39 33.92 -32.71
C SER A 184 -24.69 33.15 -32.94
N LYS A 185 -24.63 32.12 -33.79
CA LYS A 185 -25.73 31.19 -34.05
C LYS A 185 -25.59 29.96 -33.13
N PHE A 186 -26.63 29.73 -32.32
CA PHE A 186 -26.74 28.51 -31.53
C PHE A 186 -26.86 27.28 -32.48
N ILE A 187 -26.01 26.25 -32.27
CA ILE A 187 -26.00 25.02 -33.07
C ILE A 187 -26.63 23.90 -32.27
N ALA A 188 -26.12 23.63 -31.05
CA ALA A 188 -26.56 22.51 -30.21
C ALA A 188 -26.26 22.73 -28.73
N GLU A 189 -27.01 22.05 -27.88
CA GLU A 189 -26.68 21.83 -26.48
C GLU A 189 -26.26 20.37 -26.33
N LEU A 190 -25.13 20.12 -25.62
CA LEU A 190 -24.61 18.80 -25.36
C LEU A 190 -24.54 18.59 -23.85
N GLY A 191 -24.86 17.38 -23.42
CA GLY A 191 -24.93 17.00 -22.01
C GLY A 191 -24.11 15.77 -21.67
N GLU A 192 -24.37 15.21 -20.50
CA GLU A 192 -23.70 14.02 -19.99
C GLU A 192 -23.75 12.85 -20.99
N GLY A 193 -22.60 12.24 -21.23
CA GLY A 193 -22.43 11.14 -22.20
C GLY A 193 -22.19 11.57 -23.63
N ASP A 194 -22.30 12.87 -23.94
CA ASP A 194 -22.00 13.40 -25.27
C ASP A 194 -20.49 13.72 -25.42
N THR A 195 -20.07 13.77 -26.68
CA THR A 195 -18.71 14.14 -27.07
C THR A 195 -18.71 15.43 -27.86
N PHE A 196 -17.61 16.17 -27.82
CA PHE A 196 -17.44 17.37 -28.64
C PHE A 196 -15.97 17.58 -29.03
N GLY A 197 -15.78 18.29 -30.15
CA GLY A 197 -14.45 18.56 -30.69
C GLY A 197 -13.89 17.41 -31.55
N GLU A 198 -14.69 16.38 -31.84
CA GLU A 198 -14.36 15.23 -32.67
C GLU A 198 -14.20 15.58 -34.15
N ILE A 199 -15.09 16.44 -34.67
CA ILE A 199 -15.13 16.79 -36.09
C ILE A 199 -13.79 17.36 -36.55
N ALA A 200 -13.29 18.36 -35.82
CA ALA A 200 -12.02 19.01 -36.15
C ALA A 200 -10.81 18.09 -36.00
N LEU A 201 -10.88 17.08 -35.10
CA LEU A 201 -9.82 16.12 -34.92
C LEU A 201 -9.76 15.10 -36.09
N ILE A 202 -10.92 14.60 -36.50
CA ILE A 202 -11.04 13.57 -37.55
C ILE A 202 -10.81 14.18 -38.93
N SER A 203 -11.29 15.41 -39.18
CA SER A 203 -11.13 16.12 -40.45
C SER A 203 -9.81 16.83 -40.61
N ASP A 204 -8.95 16.85 -39.58
CA ASP A 204 -7.70 17.60 -39.53
C ASP A 204 -7.89 19.11 -39.85
N GLN A 205 -9.00 19.66 -39.38
CA GLN A 205 -9.38 21.06 -39.57
C GLN A 205 -9.32 21.84 -38.24
N PRO A 206 -9.25 23.16 -38.26
CA PRO A 206 -9.50 23.99 -37.07
C PRO A 206 -10.87 23.74 -36.48
N ARG A 207 -11.09 24.14 -35.21
CA ARG A 207 -12.39 24.04 -34.54
C ARG A 207 -13.50 24.67 -35.38
N THR A 208 -14.55 23.92 -35.65
CA THR A 208 -15.65 24.31 -36.52
C THR A 208 -16.71 25.16 -35.80
N ALA A 209 -16.62 25.24 -34.46
CA ALA A 209 -17.54 26.02 -33.61
C ALA A 209 -16.87 26.34 -32.29
N THR A 210 -17.42 27.31 -31.55
CA THR A 210 -17.08 27.65 -30.17
C THR A 210 -17.89 26.78 -29.22
N VAL A 211 -17.25 26.23 -28.18
CA VAL A 211 -17.94 25.47 -27.11
C VAL A 211 -17.76 26.21 -25.79
N ARG A 212 -18.90 26.51 -25.14
CA ARG A 212 -18.96 27.20 -23.86
C ARG A 212 -19.78 26.41 -22.85
N ALA A 213 -19.33 26.36 -21.61
CA ALA A 213 -20.02 25.70 -20.50
C ALA A 213 -21.31 26.47 -20.14
N ILE A 214 -22.43 25.78 -20.05
CA ILE A 214 -23.71 26.32 -19.55
C ILE A 214 -23.75 26.22 -18.03
N THR A 215 -23.32 25.08 -17.50
CA THR A 215 -23.20 24.80 -16.07
C THR A 215 -21.73 24.58 -15.72
N ASP A 216 -21.40 24.42 -14.44
CA ASP A 216 -20.11 23.79 -14.10
C ASP A 216 -20.07 22.42 -14.76
N ILE A 217 -18.94 22.09 -15.38
CA ILE A 217 -18.80 20.89 -16.20
C ILE A 217 -17.52 20.13 -15.83
N GLU A 218 -17.65 18.80 -15.74
CA GLU A 218 -16.51 17.89 -15.70
C GLU A 218 -16.42 17.13 -17.02
N VAL A 219 -15.25 17.16 -17.63
CA VAL A 219 -14.98 16.48 -18.90
C VAL A 219 -13.77 15.57 -18.79
N CYS A 220 -13.81 14.45 -19.54
CA CYS A 220 -12.63 13.69 -19.88
C CYS A 220 -12.12 14.15 -21.25
N SER A 221 -10.80 14.20 -21.43
CA SER A 221 -10.18 14.58 -22.69
C SER A 221 -9.07 13.64 -23.11
N ILE A 222 -8.94 13.41 -24.42
CA ILE A 222 -7.86 12.65 -25.04
C ILE A 222 -7.14 13.55 -26.03
N HIS A 223 -5.80 13.54 -26.04
CA HIS A 223 -5.01 14.26 -27.03
C HIS A 223 -5.16 13.65 -28.43
N LYS A 224 -5.12 14.47 -29.47
CA LYS A 224 -5.21 14.08 -30.88
C LYS A 224 -4.25 12.94 -31.22
N ILE A 225 -2.98 13.06 -30.85
CA ILE A 225 -1.94 12.08 -31.15
C ILE A 225 -2.29 10.71 -30.54
N GLU A 226 -2.74 10.69 -29.30
CA GLU A 226 -3.14 9.47 -28.59
C GLU A 226 -4.39 8.84 -29.21
N PHE A 227 -5.36 9.68 -29.57
CA PHE A 227 -6.60 9.21 -30.22
C PHE A 227 -6.32 8.63 -31.62
N GLU A 228 -5.48 9.28 -32.43
CA GLU A 228 -5.04 8.76 -33.74
C GLU A 228 -4.28 7.43 -33.60
N HIS A 229 -3.44 7.30 -32.56
CA HIS A 229 -2.73 6.05 -32.30
C HIS A 229 -3.70 4.91 -32.01
N LEU A 230 -4.70 5.18 -31.17
CA LEU A 230 -5.75 4.22 -30.82
C LEU A 230 -6.61 3.83 -32.03
N ILE A 231 -7.01 4.78 -32.87
CA ILE A 231 -7.73 4.50 -34.13
C ILE A 231 -6.92 3.59 -35.05
N LYS A 232 -5.59 3.75 -35.10
CA LYS A 232 -4.72 2.91 -35.93
C LYS A 232 -4.57 1.49 -35.39
N GLN A 233 -4.60 1.32 -34.07
CA GLN A 233 -4.44 0.03 -33.42
C GLN A 233 -5.74 -0.77 -33.29
N SER A 234 -6.88 -0.10 -33.19
CA SER A 234 -8.17 -0.73 -32.99
C SER A 234 -9.15 -0.46 -34.14
N PRO A 235 -9.50 -1.48 -34.93
CA PRO A 235 -10.57 -1.39 -35.92
C PRO A 235 -11.92 -0.97 -35.30
N ALA A 236 -12.24 -1.47 -34.10
CA ALA A 236 -13.48 -1.16 -33.42
C ALA A 236 -13.59 0.33 -33.01
N ILE A 237 -12.50 0.93 -32.54
CA ILE A 237 -12.45 2.39 -32.26
C ILE A 237 -12.62 3.19 -33.54
N ARG A 238 -11.97 2.74 -34.62
CA ARG A 238 -12.11 3.38 -35.94
C ARG A 238 -13.55 3.36 -36.43
N ASP A 239 -14.19 2.20 -36.39
CA ASP A 239 -15.56 2.03 -36.89
C ASP A 239 -16.56 2.80 -36.03
N ALA A 240 -16.40 2.79 -34.70
CA ALA A 240 -17.20 3.58 -33.77
C ALA A 240 -17.04 5.09 -34.03
N SER A 241 -15.79 5.56 -34.26
CA SER A 241 -15.50 6.97 -34.58
C SER A 241 -16.11 7.39 -35.92
N ASN A 242 -15.98 6.56 -36.95
CA ASN A 242 -16.58 6.82 -38.28
C ASN A 242 -18.09 6.82 -38.24
N LYS A 243 -18.70 5.91 -37.46
CA LYS A 243 -20.14 5.86 -37.24
C LYS A 243 -20.63 7.13 -36.52
N MET A 244 -19.94 7.54 -35.47
CA MET A 244 -20.25 8.76 -34.72
C MET A 244 -20.21 10.00 -35.64
N VAL A 245 -19.20 10.14 -36.49
CA VAL A 245 -19.10 11.29 -37.42
C VAL A 245 -20.27 11.28 -38.41
N LYS A 246 -20.61 10.12 -38.96
CA LYS A 246 -21.77 9.97 -39.83
C LYS A 246 -23.07 10.30 -39.11
N GLU A 247 -23.29 9.79 -37.91
CA GLU A 247 -24.46 10.07 -37.09
C GLU A 247 -24.57 11.54 -36.72
N ARG A 248 -23.46 12.19 -36.36
CA ARG A 248 -23.42 13.65 -36.08
C ARG A 248 -23.72 14.53 -37.30
N LEU A 249 -23.34 14.09 -38.47
CA LEU A 249 -23.71 14.76 -39.72
C LEU A 249 -25.20 14.57 -40.08
N TYR A 250 -25.80 13.46 -39.59
CA TYR A 250 -27.25 13.17 -39.74
C TYR A 250 -28.09 13.65 -38.55
N ASP A 251 -27.55 13.63 -37.28
CA ASP A 251 -28.26 13.94 -36.01
C ASP A 251 -28.56 15.43 -35.78
N ILE A 252 -28.31 16.27 -36.76
CA ILE A 252 -28.97 17.56 -36.79
C ILE A 252 -30.50 17.36 -36.95
N GLN A 253 -30.97 16.15 -37.18
CA GLN A 253 -32.37 15.89 -37.49
C GLN A 253 -33.18 14.95 -36.56
N GLU A 254 -32.61 14.05 -35.75
CA GLU A 254 -33.46 13.20 -34.87
C GLU A 254 -32.76 12.63 -33.63
N LYS A 255 -33.42 12.78 -32.46
CA LYS A 255 -33.00 12.21 -31.16
C LYS A 255 -33.56 10.80 -30.99
N ASP A 256 -32.70 9.81 -30.71
CA ASP A 256 -33.17 8.45 -30.41
C ASP A 256 -32.75 7.94 -29.02
N LYS A 257 -33.68 7.23 -28.33
CA LYS A 257 -33.69 6.87 -26.91
C LYS A 257 -33.24 5.44 -26.57
N THR A 258 -32.51 4.70 -27.40
CA THR A 258 -32.39 3.24 -27.29
C THR A 258 -31.16 2.66 -26.64
N LEU A 259 -30.41 3.37 -25.76
CA LEU A 259 -29.16 2.89 -25.15
C LEU A 259 -29.16 2.70 -23.61
N VAL A 260 -30.36 2.68 -23.00
CA VAL A 260 -30.48 2.42 -21.54
C VAL A 260 -30.30 0.92 -21.28
N GLY A 261 -29.32 0.56 -20.43
CA GLY A 261 -29.01 -0.81 -20.00
C GLY A 261 -27.70 -1.42 -20.51
N LYS A 262 -27.08 -0.88 -21.57
CA LYS A 262 -25.78 -1.37 -22.07
C LYS A 262 -24.59 -0.82 -21.26
N ALA A 263 -24.74 0.34 -20.63
CA ALA A 263 -23.68 0.99 -19.86
C ALA A 263 -23.27 0.18 -18.62
N GLU A 264 -24.22 -0.41 -17.92
CA GLU A 264 -23.98 -1.19 -16.70
C GLU A 264 -23.22 -2.50 -17.00
N ILE A 265 -23.63 -3.23 -18.05
CA ILE A 265 -22.94 -4.45 -18.49
C ILE A 265 -21.53 -4.13 -18.97
N TRP A 266 -21.35 -3.03 -19.65
CA TRP A 266 -20.06 -2.57 -20.12
C TRP A 266 -19.13 -2.19 -18.95
N GLU A 267 -19.65 -1.42 -17.97
CA GLU A 267 -18.89 -1.02 -16.77
C GLU A 267 -18.39 -2.24 -16.00
N GLU A 268 -19.25 -3.23 -15.76
CA GLU A 268 -18.88 -4.45 -15.04
C GLU A 268 -17.80 -5.25 -15.76
N ASN A 269 -17.91 -5.43 -17.08
CA ASN A 269 -16.89 -6.11 -17.88
C ASN A 269 -15.56 -5.35 -17.89
N ALA A 270 -15.58 -4.02 -18.01
CA ALA A 270 -14.38 -3.19 -17.97
C ALA A 270 -13.70 -3.24 -16.57
N ARG A 271 -14.50 -3.31 -15.49
CA ARG A 271 -13.96 -3.52 -14.12
C ARG A 271 -13.28 -4.87 -13.96
N ILE A 272 -13.89 -5.94 -14.46
CA ILE A 272 -13.32 -7.30 -14.42
C ILE A 272 -11.98 -7.33 -15.16
N ASN A 273 -11.90 -6.70 -16.34
CA ASN A 273 -10.67 -6.65 -17.11
C ASN A 273 -9.59 -5.79 -16.45
N LEU A 274 -9.95 -4.67 -15.84
CA LEU A 274 -9.00 -3.85 -15.07
C LEU A 274 -8.38 -4.62 -13.90
N ASP A 275 -9.17 -5.42 -13.19
CA ASP A 275 -8.67 -6.20 -12.05
C ASP A 275 -7.72 -7.34 -12.50
N ARG A 276 -7.86 -7.83 -13.73
CA ARG A 276 -6.96 -8.83 -14.35
C ARG A 276 -5.66 -8.21 -14.89
N LEU A 277 -5.67 -6.92 -15.24
CA LEU A 277 -4.48 -6.25 -15.78
C LEU A 277 -3.47 -5.94 -14.67
N SER A 278 -2.21 -6.31 -14.89
CA SER A 278 -1.11 -5.87 -14.07
C SER A 278 -0.77 -4.41 -14.41
N ILE A 279 -1.18 -3.48 -13.56
CA ILE A 279 -0.81 -2.06 -13.70
C ILE A 279 0.66 -1.91 -13.31
N PRO A 280 1.57 -1.53 -14.23
CA PRO A 280 2.97 -1.38 -13.90
C PRO A 280 3.18 -0.21 -12.94
N VAL A 281 3.94 -0.44 -11.88
CA VAL A 281 4.46 0.61 -10.98
C VAL A 281 5.92 0.82 -11.30
N THR A 282 6.24 2.00 -11.80
CA THR A 282 7.61 2.36 -12.21
C THR A 282 8.41 2.93 -11.03
N GLU A 283 9.73 2.96 -11.13
CA GLU A 283 10.57 3.64 -10.13
C GLU A 283 10.29 5.15 -10.05
N SER A 284 9.85 5.77 -11.16
CA SER A 284 9.42 7.16 -11.15
C SER A 284 8.15 7.37 -10.30
N ASP A 285 7.19 6.43 -10.33
CA ASP A 285 6.00 6.49 -9.46
C ASP A 285 6.38 6.41 -7.98
N LEU A 286 7.31 5.50 -7.63
CA LEU A 286 7.84 5.36 -6.26
C LEU A 286 8.50 6.66 -5.78
N ASN A 287 9.37 7.23 -6.63
CA ASN A 287 10.07 8.48 -6.30
C ASN A 287 9.11 9.68 -6.20
N GLN A 288 8.08 9.75 -7.05
CA GLN A 288 7.06 10.80 -6.96
C GLN A 288 6.23 10.68 -5.69
N GLU A 289 5.82 9.47 -5.31
CA GLU A 289 5.02 9.25 -4.10
C GLU A 289 5.83 9.61 -2.84
N VAL A 290 7.10 9.21 -2.78
CA VAL A 290 8.01 9.61 -1.69
C VAL A 290 8.16 11.14 -1.63
N LYS A 291 8.32 11.81 -2.77
CA LYS A 291 8.43 13.28 -2.85
C LYS A 291 7.16 14.02 -2.41
N LYS A 292 5.96 13.51 -2.72
CA LYS A 292 4.70 14.12 -2.28
C LYS A 292 4.57 14.20 -0.76
N HIS A 293 5.23 13.29 -0.06
CA HIS A 293 5.20 13.20 1.39
C HIS A 293 6.48 13.80 2.03
N THR A 294 7.21 14.67 1.32
CA THR A 294 8.34 15.42 1.89
C THR A 294 7.81 16.43 2.90
N GLY A 295 8.01 16.13 4.18
CA GLY A 295 7.60 16.99 5.30
C GLY A 295 7.82 16.28 6.64
N GLY A 296 7.84 17.02 7.74
CA GLY A 296 8.13 16.48 9.08
C GLY A 296 7.21 15.35 9.55
N GLY A 297 6.03 15.17 8.95
CA GLY A 297 5.09 14.12 9.29
C GLY A 297 5.46 12.73 8.75
N ALA A 298 6.15 12.65 7.60
CA ALA A 298 6.46 11.36 6.99
C ALA A 298 7.51 10.55 7.80
N ALA A 299 8.54 11.22 8.30
CA ALA A 299 9.54 10.58 9.18
C ALA A 299 8.91 10.05 10.47
N LEU A 300 7.99 10.83 11.07
CA LEU A 300 7.23 10.39 12.25
C LEU A 300 6.31 9.20 11.94
N ALA A 301 5.66 9.18 10.79
CA ALA A 301 4.81 8.06 10.38
C ALA A 301 5.62 6.76 10.19
N ILE A 302 6.82 6.85 9.60
CA ILE A 302 7.76 5.73 9.49
C ILE A 302 8.14 5.23 10.89
N TRP A 303 8.52 6.14 11.78
CA TRP A 303 8.90 5.84 13.15
C TRP A 303 7.76 5.14 13.91
N LEU A 304 6.52 5.68 13.84
CA LEU A 304 5.35 5.08 14.47
C LEU A 304 5.05 3.67 13.93
N GLY A 305 5.24 3.44 12.65
CA GLY A 305 5.03 2.13 12.05
C GLY A 305 5.98 1.07 12.61
N ILE A 306 7.26 1.43 12.81
CA ILE A 306 8.26 0.53 13.39
C ILE A 306 8.08 0.41 14.91
N ALA A 307 7.65 1.49 15.57
CA ALA A 307 7.27 1.44 16.98
C ALA A 307 6.15 0.40 17.22
N LEU A 308 5.16 0.33 16.33
CA LEU A 308 4.08 -0.64 16.41
C LEU A 308 4.61 -2.08 16.31
N ASP A 309 5.55 -2.32 15.41
CA ASP A 309 6.16 -3.64 15.23
C ASP A 309 6.93 -4.06 16.50
N GLY A 310 7.59 -3.13 17.20
CA GLY A 310 8.39 -3.38 18.39
C GLY A 310 7.61 -3.56 19.70
N ILE A 311 6.32 -3.20 19.77
CA ILE A 311 5.53 -3.32 21.01
C ILE A 311 5.36 -4.78 21.44
N PRO A 312 4.86 -5.71 20.59
CA PRO A 312 4.72 -7.11 20.98
C PRO A 312 6.06 -7.76 21.36
N GLU A 313 7.11 -7.48 20.58
CA GLU A 313 8.46 -7.99 20.81
C GLU A 313 9.00 -7.60 22.18
N SER A 314 8.86 -6.32 22.53
CA SER A 314 9.37 -5.79 23.79
C SER A 314 8.68 -6.41 25.01
N LEU A 315 7.37 -6.57 24.98
CA LEU A 315 6.60 -7.19 26.06
C LEU A 315 7.02 -8.63 26.30
N ILE A 316 7.21 -9.40 25.22
CA ILE A 316 7.67 -10.80 25.29
C ILE A 316 9.08 -10.88 25.86
N ILE A 317 10.01 -10.00 25.46
CA ILE A 317 11.36 -9.96 26.04
C ILE A 317 11.28 -9.82 27.57
N GLY A 318 10.42 -8.93 28.06
CA GLY A 318 10.22 -8.74 29.48
C GLY A 318 9.72 -9.99 30.19
N MET A 319 8.72 -10.64 29.63
CA MET A 319 8.16 -11.91 30.13
C MET A 319 9.22 -13.02 30.17
N LEU A 320 9.95 -13.22 29.07
CA LEU A 320 11.01 -14.24 28.99
C LEU A 320 12.12 -14.02 30.01
N VAL A 321 12.47 -12.77 30.33
CA VAL A 321 13.45 -12.46 31.38
C VAL A 321 12.94 -12.88 32.77
N VAL A 322 11.65 -12.70 33.06
CA VAL A 322 11.03 -13.12 34.32
C VAL A 322 11.03 -14.64 34.43
N ILE A 323 10.57 -15.33 33.38
CA ILE A 323 10.55 -16.80 33.34
C ILE A 323 11.95 -17.37 33.54
N ALA A 324 12.96 -16.84 32.84
CA ALA A 324 14.33 -17.31 32.95
C ALA A 324 14.91 -17.09 34.36
N ALA A 325 14.61 -15.96 34.99
CA ALA A 325 15.12 -15.62 36.31
C ALA A 325 14.51 -16.51 37.43
N GLU A 326 13.26 -16.88 37.32
CA GLU A 326 12.57 -17.67 38.34
C GLU A 326 12.71 -19.17 38.12
N SER A 327 12.79 -19.62 36.88
CA SER A 327 13.00 -21.04 36.55
C SER A 327 14.48 -21.48 36.60
N ALA A 328 15.40 -20.57 36.98
CA ALA A 328 16.86 -20.80 36.94
C ALA A 328 17.35 -21.29 35.57
N THR A 329 16.66 -20.90 34.50
CA THR A 329 17.02 -21.20 33.11
C THR A 329 17.77 -20.03 32.48
N THR A 330 18.45 -20.30 31.38
CA THR A 330 19.12 -19.24 30.62
C THR A 330 18.10 -18.43 29.81
N MET A 331 18.33 -17.12 29.70
CA MET A 331 17.55 -16.25 28.83
C MET A 331 17.54 -16.79 27.39
N SER A 332 16.41 -16.72 26.72
CA SER A 332 16.28 -17.16 25.33
C SER A 332 17.08 -16.24 24.38
N LEU A 333 18.36 -16.58 24.18
CA LEU A 333 19.24 -15.88 23.25
C LEU A 333 18.72 -16.01 21.79
N ALA A 334 18.01 -17.09 21.48
CA ALA A 334 17.43 -17.29 20.16
C ALA A 334 16.36 -16.21 19.84
N PHE A 335 15.51 -15.86 20.81
CA PHE A 335 14.52 -14.81 20.65
C PHE A 335 15.18 -13.43 20.49
N ILE A 336 16.13 -13.10 21.37
CA ILE A 336 16.87 -11.82 21.32
C ILE A 336 17.60 -11.68 19.97
N ALA A 337 18.29 -12.74 19.53
CA ALA A 337 19.00 -12.73 18.24
C ALA A 337 18.03 -12.61 17.06
N GLY A 338 16.87 -13.28 17.13
CA GLY A 338 15.81 -13.18 16.13
C GLY A 338 15.32 -11.74 15.95
N VAL A 339 14.97 -11.07 17.06
CA VAL A 339 14.54 -9.67 17.06
C VAL A 339 15.65 -8.74 16.55
N PHE A 340 16.89 -8.93 17.02
CA PHE A 340 18.05 -8.15 16.56
C PHE A 340 18.24 -8.26 15.04
N LEU A 341 18.21 -9.48 14.51
CA LEU A 341 18.42 -9.76 13.09
C LEU A 341 17.26 -9.27 12.20
N ALA A 342 16.05 -9.28 12.71
CA ALA A 342 14.88 -8.76 12.01
C ALA A 342 14.90 -7.23 11.91
N ASN A 343 15.22 -6.56 13.00
CA ASN A 343 15.21 -5.10 13.10
C ASN A 343 16.34 -4.43 12.31
N LEU A 344 17.48 -5.10 12.13
CA LEU A 344 18.65 -4.55 11.45
C LEU A 344 18.35 -4.11 10.00
N PRO A 345 17.87 -4.98 9.08
CA PRO A 345 17.59 -4.62 7.70
C PRO A 345 16.40 -3.66 7.57
N GLU A 346 15.44 -3.73 8.47
CA GLU A 346 14.30 -2.80 8.49
C GLU A 346 14.76 -1.37 8.78
N ALA A 347 15.61 -1.19 9.78
CA ALA A 347 16.20 0.10 10.09
C ALA A 347 17.09 0.62 8.96
N MET A 348 17.85 -0.27 8.29
CA MET A 348 18.67 0.08 7.12
C MET A 348 17.81 0.67 5.98
N SER A 349 16.73 0.00 5.60
CA SER A 349 15.84 0.42 4.52
C SER A 349 15.11 1.73 4.85
N SER A 350 14.52 1.80 6.04
CA SER A 350 13.72 2.93 6.48
C SER A 350 14.56 4.19 6.72
N ALA A 351 15.79 4.07 7.24
CA ALA A 351 16.70 5.21 7.42
C ALA A 351 17.08 5.86 6.08
N VAL A 352 17.34 5.05 5.04
CA VAL A 352 17.59 5.55 3.68
C VAL A 352 16.37 6.32 3.15
N THR A 353 15.17 5.79 3.38
CA THR A 353 13.92 6.45 2.97
C THR A 353 13.73 7.79 3.68
N MET A 354 13.96 7.85 5.01
CA MET A 354 13.88 9.09 5.78
C MET A 354 14.89 10.13 5.31
N LYS A 355 16.11 9.72 4.95
CA LYS A 355 17.14 10.61 4.38
C LYS A 355 16.69 11.18 3.03
N ARG A 356 16.13 10.34 2.14
CA ARG A 356 15.57 10.77 0.85
C ARG A 356 14.42 11.77 0.99
N GLN A 357 13.70 11.72 2.10
CA GLN A 357 12.64 12.66 2.47
C GLN A 357 13.16 13.96 3.08
N GLY A 358 14.47 14.16 3.18
CA GLY A 358 15.08 15.38 3.68
C GLY A 358 15.35 15.40 5.18
N SER A 359 15.20 14.27 5.89
CA SER A 359 15.58 14.21 7.32
C SER A 359 17.08 14.30 7.49
N SER A 360 17.54 15.09 8.49
CA SER A 360 18.96 15.17 8.82
C SER A 360 19.47 13.87 9.45
N LEU A 361 20.75 13.56 9.28
CA LEU A 361 21.37 12.33 9.83
C LEU A 361 21.19 12.23 11.35
N GLY A 362 21.40 13.35 12.06
CA GLY A 362 21.21 13.39 13.51
C GLY A 362 19.77 13.12 13.92
N LYS A 363 18.78 13.67 13.20
CA LYS A 363 17.36 13.40 13.47
C LYS A 363 17.04 11.92 13.26
N VAL A 364 17.50 11.31 12.17
CA VAL A 364 17.32 9.88 11.91
C VAL A 364 17.93 9.05 13.03
N PHE A 365 19.19 9.28 13.39
CA PHE A 365 19.86 8.55 14.47
C PHE A 365 19.10 8.62 15.80
N TRP A 366 18.69 9.81 16.24
CA TRP A 366 17.97 9.96 17.52
C TRP A 366 16.57 9.34 17.49
N MET A 367 15.90 9.33 16.35
CA MET A 367 14.63 8.61 16.18
C MET A 367 14.81 7.10 16.35
N TRP A 368 15.87 6.51 15.79
CA TRP A 368 16.18 5.08 15.97
C TRP A 368 16.65 4.77 17.39
N MET A 369 17.41 5.64 18.00
CA MET A 369 17.83 5.50 19.40
C MET A 369 16.60 5.55 20.34
N SER A 370 15.62 6.40 20.06
CA SER A 370 14.39 6.45 20.87
C SER A 370 13.57 5.15 20.79
N LEU A 371 13.54 4.46 19.62
CA LEU A 371 12.94 3.15 19.49
C LEU A 371 13.67 2.09 20.31
N CYS A 372 15.00 2.11 20.31
CA CYS A 372 15.80 1.21 21.13
C CYS A 372 15.46 1.38 22.64
N VAL A 373 15.38 2.62 23.12
CA VAL A 373 14.98 2.90 24.51
C VAL A 373 13.54 2.49 24.77
N MET A 374 12.63 2.74 23.82
CA MET A 374 11.23 2.35 23.93
C MET A 374 11.08 0.83 24.05
N THR A 375 11.84 0.05 23.29
CA THR A 375 11.87 -1.42 23.41
C THR A 375 12.37 -1.85 24.80
N GLY A 376 13.38 -1.17 25.36
CA GLY A 376 13.81 -1.39 26.74
C GLY A 376 12.69 -1.12 27.73
N ILE A 377 11.98 0.00 27.58
CA ILE A 377 10.83 0.35 28.44
C ILE A 377 9.70 -0.68 28.30
N GLY A 378 9.39 -1.12 27.08
CA GLY A 378 8.41 -2.14 26.82
C GLY A 378 8.76 -3.47 27.50
N ALA A 379 10.03 -3.88 27.46
CA ALA A 379 10.51 -5.07 28.18
C ALA A 379 10.42 -4.92 29.70
N LEU A 380 10.74 -3.73 30.22
CA LEU A 380 10.54 -3.41 31.63
C LEU A 380 9.04 -3.55 32.01
N VAL A 381 8.14 -3.00 31.23
CA VAL A 381 6.70 -3.12 31.45
C VAL A 381 6.27 -4.59 31.37
N GLY A 382 6.74 -5.34 30.40
CA GLY A 382 6.50 -6.79 30.30
C GLY A 382 6.93 -7.55 31.55
N ALA A 383 8.12 -7.26 32.07
CA ALA A 383 8.62 -7.88 33.29
C ALA A 383 7.84 -7.50 34.56
N LEU A 384 7.20 -6.34 34.56
CA LEU A 384 6.32 -5.94 35.68
C LEU A 384 4.91 -6.51 35.55
N ALA A 385 4.42 -6.71 34.31
CA ALA A 385 3.07 -7.14 34.07
C ALA A 385 2.87 -8.67 34.13
N PHE A 386 3.92 -9.46 33.88
CA PHE A 386 3.82 -10.91 33.75
C PHE A 386 4.57 -11.65 34.88
N PRO A 387 3.87 -12.31 35.84
CA PRO A 387 4.49 -13.23 36.78
C PRO A 387 4.95 -14.50 36.07
N ALA A 388 6.04 -15.13 36.54
CA ALA A 388 6.55 -16.36 35.94
C ALA A 388 5.65 -17.58 36.15
N HIS A 389 4.93 -17.63 37.27
CA HIS A 389 4.04 -18.72 37.64
C HIS A 389 2.61 -18.16 37.91
N PRO A 390 1.84 -17.88 36.83
CA PRO A 390 0.48 -17.45 36.99
C PRO A 390 -0.44 -18.60 37.46
N GLU A 391 -1.31 -18.34 38.44
CA GLU A 391 -2.24 -19.32 38.95
C GLU A 391 -3.71 -18.92 38.71
N GLY A 392 -4.58 -19.92 38.61
CA GLY A 392 -6.03 -19.73 38.47
C GLY A 392 -6.42 -18.99 37.19
N ALA A 393 -7.40 -18.10 37.28
CA ALA A 393 -7.90 -17.33 36.11
C ALA A 393 -6.83 -16.42 35.46
N LEU A 394 -5.83 -15.97 36.22
CA LEU A 394 -4.74 -15.14 35.74
C LEU A 394 -3.87 -15.88 34.70
N GLN A 395 -3.74 -17.21 34.86
CA GLN A 395 -2.99 -18.05 33.90
C GLN A 395 -3.57 -17.93 32.47
N TYR A 396 -4.88 -18.10 32.31
CA TYR A 396 -5.52 -18.02 30.99
C TYR A 396 -5.39 -16.62 30.38
N PHE A 397 -5.49 -15.59 31.21
CA PHE A 397 -5.31 -14.22 30.75
C PHE A 397 -3.88 -13.97 30.23
N ILE A 398 -2.86 -14.47 30.93
CA ILE A 398 -1.46 -14.32 30.53
C ILE A 398 -1.16 -15.08 29.26
N PHE A 399 -1.59 -16.34 29.13
CA PHE A 399 -1.46 -17.09 27.88
C PHE A 399 -2.25 -16.47 26.73
N GLY A 400 -3.37 -15.83 27.02
CA GLY A 400 -4.10 -15.03 26.04
C GLY A 400 -3.29 -13.83 25.52
N ILE A 401 -2.58 -13.11 26.39
CA ILE A 401 -1.70 -11.99 25.99
C ILE A 401 -0.44 -12.51 25.28
N GLU A 402 0.13 -13.62 25.71
CA GLU A 402 1.23 -14.29 25.01
C GLU A 402 0.81 -14.66 23.58
N GLY A 403 -0.37 -15.25 23.43
CA GLY A 403 -0.98 -15.53 22.15
C GLY A 403 -1.21 -14.26 21.32
N LEU A 404 -1.73 -13.20 21.93
CA LEU A 404 -1.96 -11.91 21.25
C LEU A 404 -0.67 -11.34 20.67
N ALA A 405 0.41 -11.34 21.44
CA ALA A 405 1.71 -10.88 20.97
C ALA A 405 2.27 -11.80 19.86
N ALA A 406 2.17 -13.13 20.04
CA ALA A 406 2.60 -14.10 19.03
C ALA A 406 1.83 -13.96 17.71
N GLY A 407 0.51 -13.77 17.77
CA GLY A 407 -0.33 -13.57 16.60
C GLY A 407 -0.04 -12.26 15.89
N ALA A 408 0.16 -11.16 16.63
CA ALA A 408 0.58 -9.88 16.08
C ALA A 408 1.91 -9.99 15.33
N MET A 409 2.92 -10.63 15.94
CA MET A 409 4.24 -10.84 15.33
C MET A 409 4.17 -11.75 14.10
N LEU A 410 3.39 -12.83 14.13
CA LEU A 410 3.21 -13.72 12.98
C LEU A 410 2.57 -12.97 11.80
N THR A 411 1.56 -12.16 12.09
CA THR A 411 0.89 -11.32 11.08
C THR A 411 1.87 -10.30 10.50
N MET A 412 2.70 -9.65 11.34
CA MET A 412 3.75 -8.73 10.91
C MET A 412 4.74 -9.41 9.96
N ILE A 413 5.24 -10.59 10.30
CA ILE A 413 6.20 -11.34 9.46
C ILE A 413 5.55 -11.66 8.10
N ALA A 414 4.30 -12.16 8.11
CA ALA A 414 3.59 -12.58 6.91
C ALA A 414 3.15 -11.41 6.02
N GLU A 415 2.72 -10.30 6.59
CA GLU A 415 2.20 -9.17 5.80
C GLU A 415 3.26 -8.15 5.40
N THR A 416 4.32 -8.01 6.19
CA THR A 416 5.27 -6.93 5.98
C THR A 416 6.69 -7.41 5.69
N MET A 417 7.28 -8.29 6.49
CA MET A 417 8.68 -8.69 6.33
C MET A 417 8.94 -9.58 5.12
N LEU A 418 8.25 -10.70 5.04
CA LEU A 418 8.44 -11.65 3.94
C LEU A 418 8.02 -11.08 2.59
N PRO A 419 6.86 -10.39 2.43
CA PRO A 419 6.50 -9.77 1.16
C PRO A 419 7.53 -8.75 0.68
N GLU A 420 8.11 -7.93 1.57
CA GLU A 420 9.16 -6.98 1.19
C GLU A 420 10.45 -7.70 0.76
N ALA A 421 10.84 -8.76 1.47
CA ALA A 421 11.97 -9.57 1.08
C ALA A 421 11.75 -10.19 -0.30
N PHE A 422 10.57 -10.76 -0.59
CA PHE A 422 10.25 -11.36 -1.89
C PHE A 422 10.27 -10.36 -3.04
N GLU A 423 9.85 -9.13 -2.82
CA GLU A 423 9.79 -8.10 -3.87
C GLU A 423 11.17 -7.81 -4.49
N HIS A 424 12.23 -7.88 -3.70
CA HIS A 424 13.58 -7.49 -4.13
C HIS A 424 14.57 -8.65 -4.21
N GLY A 425 14.35 -9.73 -3.45
CA GLY A 425 15.26 -10.88 -3.37
C GLY A 425 14.90 -12.03 -4.32
N GLY A 426 13.64 -12.13 -4.72
CA GLY A 426 13.12 -13.26 -5.46
C GLY A 426 12.98 -14.53 -4.60
N GLY A 427 12.21 -15.51 -5.11
CA GLY A 427 11.79 -16.68 -4.33
C GLY A 427 12.94 -17.52 -3.75
N THR A 428 13.98 -17.80 -4.53
CA THR A 428 15.09 -18.67 -4.12
C THR A 428 15.93 -18.05 -3.00
N ILE A 429 16.32 -16.77 -3.15
CA ILE A 429 17.15 -16.09 -2.14
C ILE A 429 16.38 -15.97 -0.84
N VAL A 430 15.13 -15.53 -0.91
CA VAL A 430 14.29 -15.35 0.28
C VAL A 430 14.00 -16.67 0.98
N GLY A 431 13.60 -17.71 0.22
CA GLY A 431 13.32 -19.02 0.80
C GLY A 431 14.54 -19.64 1.52
N LEU A 432 15.71 -19.61 0.88
CA LEU A 432 16.94 -20.14 1.49
C LEU A 432 17.38 -19.28 2.69
N SER A 433 17.31 -17.96 2.60
CA SER A 433 17.67 -17.08 3.72
C SER A 433 16.73 -17.28 4.92
N THR A 434 15.43 -17.44 4.69
CA THR A 434 14.45 -17.75 5.74
C THR A 434 14.79 -19.09 6.42
N LEU A 435 15.08 -20.12 5.63
CA LEU A 435 15.49 -21.44 6.17
C LEU A 435 16.76 -21.33 6.99
N ILE A 436 17.79 -20.65 6.48
CA ILE A 436 19.07 -20.48 7.19
C ILE A 436 18.86 -19.69 8.49
N GLY A 437 18.02 -18.64 8.48
CA GLY A 437 17.67 -17.87 9.67
C GLY A 437 16.97 -18.72 10.74
N PHE A 438 16.01 -19.54 10.32
CA PHE A 438 15.33 -20.49 11.21
C PHE A 438 16.31 -21.49 11.84
N LEU A 439 17.20 -22.08 11.04
CA LEU A 439 18.19 -23.03 11.51
C LEU A 439 19.27 -22.38 12.38
N ALA A 440 19.64 -21.13 12.11
CA ALA A 440 20.57 -20.39 12.95
C ALA A 440 19.99 -20.14 14.36
N ALA A 441 18.72 -19.76 14.45
CA ALA A 441 18.04 -19.61 15.73
C ALA A 441 17.90 -20.93 16.48
N LEU A 442 17.63 -22.03 15.78
CA LEU A 442 17.67 -23.39 16.35
C LEU A 442 19.06 -23.70 16.91
N GLY A 443 20.14 -23.42 16.16
CA GLY A 443 21.51 -23.63 16.60
C GLY A 443 21.85 -22.83 17.87
N ILE A 444 21.45 -21.55 17.93
CA ILE A 444 21.61 -20.72 19.15
C ILE A 444 20.85 -21.32 20.34
N LYS A 445 19.63 -21.82 20.11
CA LYS A 445 18.84 -22.46 21.17
C LYS A 445 19.53 -23.72 21.69
N VAL A 446 20.04 -24.58 20.80
CA VAL A 446 20.77 -25.77 21.18
C VAL A 446 22.01 -25.44 22.01
N ILE A 447 22.81 -24.46 21.55
CA ILE A 447 24.01 -24.01 22.31
C ILE A 447 23.65 -23.51 23.71
N SER A 448 22.51 -22.84 23.87
CA SER A 448 22.05 -22.33 25.16
C SER A 448 21.54 -23.41 26.13
N LEU A 449 21.36 -24.66 25.66
CA LEU A 449 20.95 -25.81 26.50
C LEU A 449 22.12 -26.55 27.11
N TYR A 450 23.33 -26.34 26.57
CA TYR A 450 24.59 -26.95 27.05
C TYR A 450 25.48 -25.89 27.71
#